data_43eaa1c46a44d7aa66aafda4660f6c75
#
_entry.id   43eaa1c46a44d7aa66aafda4660f6c75
#
_cell.length_a   1.000
_cell.length_b   1.000
_cell.length_c   1.000
_cell.angle_alpha   90.00
_cell.angle_beta   90.00
_cell.angle_gamma   90.00
#
_symmetry.space_group_name_H-M   'P 1'
#
loop_
_entity.id
_entity.type
_entity.pdbx_description
1 polymer ?
#
loop_
_entity_poly.entity_id
_entity_poly.type
_entity_poly.pdbx_seq_one_letter_code
_entity_poly.pdbx_strand_id
1 'polypeptide(L)'
;NGNGEVNEKGLEFYDNLINELLKYGIEPMVTVYHWDMPQALEDQYHGWESRKIVDDYVNYATTLFKRYGDRVKYWITMNEQNIFTGHGWLEGMHPPGKVDDMKTFYQVNHHANIAHAKSVIALKELHPEAKVGASFAYSPSYAYDRKPENAMAKADYDDLQNYYWMDAYAYGRYPRAAIQYLKSLGCAPIFEEGDEALMKKAASLIDFMGVNYYQTCVVEYNDINGVGSDHTMNNTGKKGTAKVQGVPGLYKKPQNEFLPTTDWDWTIDPM
;
A
#
# COMPACT_ATOMS: atom_id res chain seq x y z
N ASN A 1 20.80 -5.89 -10.35
CA ASN A 1 20.63 -7.11 -9.55
C ASN A 1 19.81 -6.87 -8.27
N GLY A 2 19.49 -5.61 -7.90
CA GLY A 2 18.69 -5.27 -6.72
C GLY A 2 19.46 -5.14 -5.40
N ASN A 3 20.51 -5.94 -5.20
CA ASN A 3 21.38 -5.92 -4.01
C ASN A 3 22.87 -6.01 -4.36
N GLY A 4 23.23 -5.78 -5.61
CA GLY A 4 24.61 -5.77 -6.09
C GLY A 4 25.24 -4.39 -6.09
N GLU A 5 26.24 -4.21 -6.96
CA GLU A 5 26.90 -2.92 -7.16
C GLU A 5 25.92 -1.85 -7.65
N VAL A 6 26.16 -0.62 -7.20
CA VAL A 6 25.34 0.54 -7.59
C VAL A 6 25.53 0.85 -9.08
N ASN A 7 24.44 1.06 -9.78
CA ASN A 7 24.49 1.50 -11.17
C ASN A 7 24.66 3.02 -11.24
N GLU A 8 25.90 3.48 -11.35
CA GLU A 8 26.23 4.91 -11.39
C GLU A 8 25.54 5.65 -12.55
N LYS A 9 25.36 5.00 -13.71
CA LYS A 9 24.64 5.62 -14.84
C LYS A 9 23.16 5.84 -14.51
N GLY A 10 22.56 4.93 -13.72
CA GLY A 10 21.19 5.10 -13.24
C GLY A 10 21.08 6.27 -12.26
N LEU A 11 22.02 6.39 -11.33
CA LEU A 11 22.07 7.52 -10.40
C LEU A 11 22.30 8.85 -11.14
N GLU A 12 23.21 8.89 -12.11
CA GLU A 12 23.49 10.09 -12.91
C GLU A 12 22.26 10.55 -13.70
N PHE A 13 21.43 9.63 -14.20
CA PHE A 13 20.18 9.99 -14.88
C PHE A 13 19.27 10.81 -13.95
N TYR A 14 19.08 10.35 -12.71
CA TYR A 14 18.25 11.05 -11.73
C TYR A 14 18.93 12.32 -11.17
N ASP A 15 20.25 12.36 -11.06
CA ASP A 15 20.97 13.61 -10.78
C ASP A 15 20.61 14.69 -11.80
N ASN A 16 20.69 14.35 -13.08
CA ASN A 16 20.39 15.29 -14.17
C ASN A 16 18.91 15.72 -14.15
N LEU A 17 18.00 14.77 -13.92
CA LEU A 17 16.55 15.08 -13.82
C LEU A 17 16.25 16.01 -12.64
N ILE A 18 16.77 15.70 -11.45
CA ILE A 18 16.56 16.52 -10.24
C ILE A 18 17.15 17.92 -10.44
N ASN A 19 18.37 18.00 -10.96
CA ASN A 19 19.02 19.29 -11.21
C ASN A 19 18.26 20.14 -12.24
N GLU A 20 17.71 19.50 -13.28
CA GLU A 20 16.91 20.22 -14.27
C GLU A 20 15.60 20.75 -13.69
N LEU A 21 14.90 19.96 -12.83
CA LEU A 21 13.71 20.43 -12.13
C LEU A 21 14.03 21.65 -11.24
N LEU A 22 15.07 21.57 -10.45
CA LEU A 22 15.48 22.65 -9.53
C LEU A 22 15.88 23.91 -10.29
N LYS A 23 16.51 23.80 -11.44
CA LYS A 23 16.87 24.92 -12.31
C LYS A 23 15.63 25.75 -12.74
N TYR A 24 14.48 25.10 -12.89
CA TYR A 24 13.21 25.77 -13.21
C TYR A 24 12.38 26.10 -11.96
N GLY A 25 12.93 25.96 -10.75
CA GLY A 25 12.23 26.23 -9.51
C GLY A 25 11.15 25.19 -9.17
N ILE A 26 11.22 24.00 -9.76
CA ILE A 26 10.30 22.90 -9.48
C ILE A 26 10.87 22.06 -8.33
N GLU A 27 10.14 21.97 -7.23
CA GLU A 27 10.52 21.16 -6.07
C GLU A 27 10.26 19.67 -6.36
N PRO A 28 11.27 18.80 -6.37
CA PRO A 28 11.08 17.38 -6.62
C PRO A 28 10.51 16.67 -5.39
N MET A 29 9.55 15.77 -5.62
CA MET A 29 9.09 14.78 -4.66
C MET A 29 9.42 13.39 -5.22
N VAL A 30 10.28 12.64 -4.53
CA VAL A 30 10.78 11.36 -5.03
C VAL A 30 10.05 10.19 -4.36
N THR A 31 9.50 9.32 -5.19
CA THR A 31 8.96 8.02 -4.77
C THR A 31 10.04 6.97 -4.92
N VAL A 32 10.41 6.32 -3.81
CA VAL A 32 11.49 5.33 -3.77
C VAL A 32 11.06 4.03 -4.47
N TYR A 33 9.84 3.57 -4.21
CA TYR A 33 9.32 2.33 -4.77
C TYR A 33 7.94 2.50 -5.38
N HIS A 34 7.82 2.14 -6.67
CA HIS A 34 6.57 2.15 -7.41
C HIS A 34 6.43 0.85 -8.22
N TRP A 35 6.52 -0.29 -7.49
CA TRP A 35 6.20 -1.66 -7.92
C TRP A 35 7.28 -2.36 -8.79
N ASP A 36 8.42 -1.74 -8.97
CA ASP A 36 9.50 -2.16 -9.87
C ASP A 36 10.57 -3.03 -9.18
N MET A 37 10.13 -4.06 -8.46
CA MET A 37 11.05 -4.99 -7.78
C MET A 37 11.95 -5.71 -8.80
N PRO A 38 13.29 -5.75 -8.58
CA PRO A 38 14.20 -6.47 -9.45
C PRO A 38 13.93 -7.97 -9.48
N GLN A 39 13.77 -8.55 -10.68
CA GLN A 39 13.56 -9.98 -10.87
C GLN A 39 14.59 -10.85 -10.16
N ALA A 40 15.83 -10.39 -10.07
CA ALA A 40 16.90 -11.13 -9.38
C ALA A 40 16.61 -11.35 -7.89
N LEU A 41 15.86 -10.48 -7.21
CA LEU A 41 15.48 -10.68 -5.82
C LEU A 41 14.35 -11.70 -5.69
N GLU A 42 13.44 -11.74 -6.67
CA GLU A 42 12.44 -12.80 -6.78
C GLU A 42 13.10 -14.16 -6.96
N ASP A 43 14.03 -14.28 -7.92
CA ASP A 43 14.75 -15.51 -8.24
C ASP A 43 15.61 -16.01 -7.07
N GLN A 44 16.16 -15.11 -6.26
CA GLN A 44 17.05 -15.47 -5.14
C GLN A 44 16.30 -15.94 -3.89
N TYR A 45 15.19 -15.30 -3.55
CA TYR A 45 14.51 -15.54 -2.29
C TYR A 45 13.01 -15.17 -2.27
N HIS A 46 12.37 -15.07 -3.43
CA HIS A 46 10.95 -14.73 -3.59
C HIS A 46 10.58 -13.30 -3.11
N GLY A 47 11.51 -12.35 -3.30
CA GLY A 47 11.25 -10.93 -3.10
C GLY A 47 10.55 -10.58 -1.80
N TRP A 48 9.39 -9.94 -1.88
CA TRP A 48 8.61 -9.48 -0.71
C TRP A 48 8.10 -10.60 0.19
N GLU A 49 8.10 -11.86 -0.23
CA GLU A 49 7.72 -12.98 0.63
C GLU A 49 8.78 -13.29 1.69
N SER A 50 10.02 -12.92 1.42
CA SER A 50 11.12 -13.10 2.36
C SER A 50 11.41 -11.83 3.16
N ARG A 51 11.66 -11.99 4.44
CA ARG A 51 12.15 -10.89 5.30
C ARG A 51 13.45 -10.24 4.80
N LYS A 52 14.25 -10.94 4.00
CA LYS A 52 15.49 -10.41 3.41
C LYS A 52 15.26 -9.17 2.55
N ILE A 53 14.11 -9.05 1.90
CA ILE A 53 13.77 -7.88 1.09
C ILE A 53 13.83 -6.58 1.88
N VAL A 54 13.58 -6.63 3.18
CA VAL A 54 13.61 -5.44 4.04
C VAL A 54 14.99 -4.78 4.01
N ASP A 55 16.05 -5.56 4.17
CA ASP A 55 17.41 -5.02 4.20
C ASP A 55 17.88 -4.59 2.80
N ASP A 56 17.53 -5.33 1.76
CA ASP A 56 17.81 -4.95 0.37
C ASP A 56 17.09 -3.66 -0.03
N TYR A 57 15.81 -3.53 0.36
CA TYR A 57 15.04 -2.31 0.13
C TYR A 57 15.62 -1.10 0.89
N VAL A 58 15.98 -1.27 2.15
CA VAL A 58 16.60 -0.20 2.96
C VAL A 58 17.94 0.24 2.40
N ASN A 59 18.75 -0.71 1.92
CA ASN A 59 20.00 -0.41 1.25
C ASN A 59 19.79 0.42 -0.04
N TYR A 60 18.79 0.03 -0.85
CA TYR A 60 18.38 0.79 -2.03
C TYR A 60 17.93 2.20 -1.66
N ALA A 61 16.97 2.33 -0.73
CA ALA A 61 16.47 3.62 -0.28
C ALA A 61 17.57 4.53 0.28
N THR A 62 18.45 3.97 1.12
CA THR A 62 19.59 4.69 1.70
C THR A 62 20.57 5.16 0.64
N THR A 63 20.78 4.39 -0.43
CA THR A 63 21.61 4.81 -1.57
C THR A 63 21.04 6.05 -2.23
N LEU A 64 19.72 6.10 -2.44
CA LEU A 64 19.05 7.28 -2.99
C LEU A 64 19.10 8.47 -2.02
N PHE A 65 18.87 8.25 -0.73
CA PHE A 65 18.93 9.29 0.29
C PHE A 65 20.32 9.94 0.36
N LYS A 66 21.39 9.14 0.34
CA LYS A 66 22.75 9.65 0.33
C LYS A 66 23.08 10.42 -0.95
N ARG A 67 22.55 10.01 -2.10
CA ARG A 67 22.85 10.63 -3.38
C ARG A 67 22.10 11.93 -3.61
N TYR A 68 20.82 12.00 -3.22
CA TYR A 68 19.92 13.09 -3.60
C TYR A 68 19.38 13.89 -2.41
N GLY A 69 19.60 13.44 -1.17
CA GLY A 69 19.00 14.07 0.01
C GLY A 69 19.47 15.50 0.30
N ASP A 70 20.59 15.91 -0.28
CA ASP A 70 21.06 17.30 -0.27
C ASP A 70 20.17 18.24 -1.10
N ARG A 71 19.39 17.73 -2.06
CA ARG A 71 18.58 18.47 -3.03
C ARG A 71 17.10 18.13 -3.01
N VAL A 72 16.73 16.92 -2.58
CA VAL A 72 15.35 16.44 -2.50
C VAL A 72 14.86 16.55 -1.08
N LYS A 73 13.79 17.34 -0.88
CA LYS A 73 13.18 17.55 0.44
C LYS A 73 12.05 16.59 0.74
N TYR A 74 11.32 16.13 -0.28
CA TYR A 74 10.10 15.33 -0.12
C TYR A 74 10.29 13.92 -0.65
N TRP A 75 9.99 12.92 0.20
CA TRP A 75 10.20 11.52 -0.09
C TRP A 75 8.93 10.70 0.17
N ILE A 76 8.56 9.87 -0.79
CA ILE A 76 7.53 8.83 -0.63
C ILE A 76 8.26 7.50 -0.63
N THR A 77 8.19 6.76 0.47
CA THR A 77 8.89 5.46 0.56
C THR A 77 8.28 4.42 -0.36
N MET A 78 6.94 4.30 -0.34
CA MET A 78 6.19 3.34 -1.17
C MET A 78 4.95 3.99 -1.74
N ASN A 79 4.67 3.72 -3.02
CA ASN A 79 3.40 4.05 -3.63
C ASN A 79 2.45 2.86 -3.58
N GLU A 80 1.25 3.08 -3.04
CA GLU A 80 0.12 2.16 -3.06
C GLU A 80 0.48 0.73 -2.68
N GLN A 81 1.01 0.56 -1.46
CA GLN A 81 1.34 -0.75 -0.94
C GLN A 81 0.14 -1.71 -1.01
N ASN A 82 -1.06 -1.22 -0.71
CA ASN A 82 -2.30 -1.98 -0.77
C ASN A 82 -2.60 -2.52 -2.18
N ILE A 83 -2.21 -1.81 -3.23
CA ILE A 83 -2.47 -2.21 -4.61
C ILE A 83 -1.43 -3.22 -5.10
N PHE A 84 -0.13 -2.93 -4.99
CA PHE A 84 0.86 -3.88 -5.51
C PHE A 84 0.80 -5.23 -4.79
N THR A 85 0.50 -5.22 -3.48
CA THR A 85 0.35 -6.46 -2.73
C THR A 85 -0.95 -7.19 -3.07
N GLY A 86 -2.07 -6.47 -3.24
CA GLY A 86 -3.34 -7.05 -3.68
C GLY A 86 -3.23 -7.69 -5.05
N HIS A 87 -2.69 -6.98 -6.01
CA HIS A 87 -2.50 -7.49 -7.38
C HIS A 87 -1.50 -8.65 -7.46
N GLY A 88 -0.49 -8.69 -6.57
CA GLY A 88 0.53 -9.73 -6.58
C GLY A 88 0.11 -11.04 -5.92
N TRP A 89 -0.68 -10.98 -4.83
CA TRP A 89 -0.95 -12.16 -4.00
C TRP A 89 -2.43 -12.52 -3.84
N LEU A 90 -3.35 -11.63 -4.19
CA LEU A 90 -4.79 -11.92 -4.14
C LEU A 90 -5.42 -12.03 -5.53
N GLU A 91 -5.05 -11.16 -6.45
CA GLU A 91 -5.70 -11.03 -7.76
C GLU A 91 -4.91 -11.69 -8.90
N GLY A 92 -3.62 -11.92 -8.71
CA GLY A 92 -2.75 -12.51 -9.72
C GLY A 92 -2.47 -11.62 -10.93
N MET A 93 -2.75 -10.32 -10.84
CA MET A 93 -2.60 -9.36 -11.94
C MET A 93 -1.17 -8.86 -12.12
N HIS A 94 -0.39 -8.81 -11.04
CA HIS A 94 1.01 -8.44 -11.03
C HIS A 94 1.89 -9.62 -10.56
N PRO A 95 3.21 -9.60 -10.86
CA PRO A 95 4.11 -10.57 -10.25
C PRO A 95 4.04 -10.55 -8.72
N PRO A 96 4.12 -11.71 -8.05
CA PRO A 96 4.40 -13.06 -8.58
C PRO A 96 3.20 -13.79 -9.16
N GLY A 97 2.02 -13.16 -9.27
CA GLY A 97 0.84 -13.73 -9.93
C GLY A 97 0.07 -14.75 -9.09
N LYS A 98 0.15 -14.67 -7.77
CA LYS A 98 -0.61 -15.53 -6.86
C LYS A 98 -2.04 -15.05 -6.71
N VAL A 99 -2.95 -15.99 -6.50
CA VAL A 99 -4.38 -15.74 -6.33
C VAL A 99 -4.83 -16.28 -4.97
N ASP A 100 -5.62 -15.48 -4.24
CA ASP A 100 -6.21 -15.83 -2.94
C ASP A 100 -5.21 -16.29 -1.87
N ASP A 101 -3.93 -15.92 -1.99
CA ASP A 101 -2.90 -16.26 -1.00
C ASP A 101 -2.89 -15.25 0.18
N MET A 102 -3.99 -15.21 0.92
CA MET A 102 -4.21 -14.26 2.01
C MET A 102 -3.10 -14.31 3.07
N LYS A 103 -2.62 -15.49 3.41
CA LYS A 103 -1.58 -15.63 4.44
C LYS A 103 -0.28 -14.95 4.01
N THR A 104 0.18 -15.22 2.80
CA THR A 104 1.37 -14.59 2.23
C THR A 104 1.14 -13.09 2.01
N PHE A 105 -0.04 -12.69 1.54
CA PHE A 105 -0.42 -11.29 1.35
C PHE A 105 -0.22 -10.46 2.62
N TYR A 106 -0.74 -10.88 3.75
CA TYR A 106 -0.59 -10.12 5.00
C TYR A 106 0.84 -10.16 5.55
N GLN A 107 1.59 -11.24 5.30
CA GLN A 107 3.02 -11.29 5.66
C GLN A 107 3.86 -10.36 4.79
N VAL A 108 3.62 -10.32 3.48
CA VAL A 108 4.25 -9.40 2.53
C VAL A 108 3.98 -7.93 2.94
N ASN A 109 2.75 -7.62 3.28
CA ASN A 109 2.39 -6.29 3.79
C ASN A 109 3.16 -5.93 5.06
N HIS A 110 3.37 -6.90 5.96
CA HIS A 110 4.18 -6.67 7.15
C HIS A 110 5.65 -6.40 6.82
N HIS A 111 6.26 -7.17 5.90
CA HIS A 111 7.62 -6.92 5.44
C HIS A 111 7.75 -5.52 4.81
N ALA A 112 6.79 -5.10 3.99
CA ALA A 112 6.78 -3.77 3.40
C ALA A 112 6.65 -2.66 4.47
N ASN A 113 5.81 -2.85 5.49
CA ASN A 113 5.70 -1.92 6.62
C ASN A 113 7.02 -1.78 7.40
N ILE A 114 7.75 -2.87 7.59
CA ILE A 114 9.06 -2.84 8.25
C ILE A 114 10.12 -2.19 7.35
N ALA A 115 10.09 -2.45 6.06
CA ALA A 115 10.98 -1.79 5.09
C ALA A 115 10.74 -0.27 5.06
N HIS A 116 9.47 0.17 5.04
CA HIS A 116 9.10 1.57 5.21
C HIS A 116 9.66 2.13 6.52
N ALA A 117 9.40 1.48 7.64
CA ALA A 117 9.78 1.97 8.96
C ALA A 117 11.30 2.18 9.07
N LYS A 118 12.10 1.20 8.64
CA LYS A 118 13.56 1.33 8.62
C LYS A 118 14.02 2.46 7.68
N SER A 119 13.38 2.61 6.52
CA SER A 119 13.74 3.66 5.55
C SER A 119 13.42 5.07 6.06
N VAL A 120 12.27 5.26 6.72
CA VAL A 120 11.93 6.53 7.38
C VAL A 120 12.98 6.92 8.40
N ILE A 121 13.38 5.98 9.25
CA ILE A 121 14.41 6.22 10.28
C ILE A 121 15.74 6.56 9.62
N ALA A 122 16.17 5.78 8.61
CA ALA A 122 17.42 6.02 7.89
C ALA A 122 17.45 7.39 7.20
N LEU A 123 16.33 7.81 6.58
CA LEU A 123 16.25 9.15 5.98
C LEU A 123 16.41 10.25 7.05
N LYS A 124 15.68 10.14 8.16
CA LYS A 124 15.73 11.14 9.23
C LYS A 124 17.09 11.21 9.94
N GLU A 125 17.83 10.12 10.00
CA GLU A 125 19.21 10.09 10.51
C GLU A 125 20.20 10.77 9.55
N LEU A 126 20.00 10.63 8.23
CA LEU A 126 20.84 11.26 7.22
C LEU A 126 20.48 12.71 6.94
N HIS A 127 19.18 13.00 6.88
CA HIS A 127 18.59 14.28 6.49
C HIS A 127 17.42 14.63 7.42
N PRO A 128 17.65 15.12 8.65
CA PRO A 128 16.59 15.39 9.64
C PRO A 128 15.48 16.33 9.13
N GLU A 129 15.82 17.27 8.24
CA GLU A 129 14.89 18.24 7.65
C GLU A 129 14.04 17.70 6.52
N ALA A 130 14.42 16.55 5.94
CA ALA A 130 13.65 15.95 4.86
C ALA A 130 12.26 15.54 5.34
N LYS A 131 11.26 15.70 4.44
CA LYS A 131 9.87 15.32 4.68
C LYS A 131 9.59 13.96 4.06
N VAL A 132 9.02 13.05 4.84
CA VAL A 132 8.80 11.66 4.43
C VAL A 132 7.40 11.17 4.75
N GLY A 133 6.86 10.39 3.84
CA GLY A 133 5.58 9.70 3.99
C GLY A 133 5.49 8.50 3.06
N ALA A 134 4.27 8.03 2.87
CA ALA A 134 3.90 7.05 1.85
C ALA A 134 2.60 7.47 1.19
N SER A 135 2.27 6.90 0.03
CA SER A 135 0.99 7.14 -0.63
C SER A 135 0.18 5.85 -0.74
N PHE A 136 -1.14 5.99 -0.62
CA PHE A 136 -2.10 4.90 -0.64
C PHE A 136 -3.19 5.13 -1.66
N ALA A 137 -3.65 4.08 -2.34
CA ALA A 137 -4.92 4.10 -3.03
C ALA A 137 -6.03 4.04 -1.96
N TYR A 138 -6.68 5.17 -1.75
CA TYR A 138 -7.71 5.32 -0.73
C TYR A 138 -9.09 5.46 -1.38
N SER A 139 -10.00 4.58 -1.01
CA SER A 139 -11.39 4.65 -1.45
C SER A 139 -12.28 4.91 -0.23
N PRO A 140 -12.71 6.17 -0.01
CA PRO A 140 -13.68 6.48 1.04
C PRO A 140 -14.93 5.62 0.89
N SER A 141 -15.41 5.10 2.02
CA SER A 141 -16.55 4.19 2.03
C SER A 141 -17.76 4.83 2.72
N TYR A 142 -18.95 4.49 2.22
CA TYR A 142 -20.24 4.87 2.82
C TYR A 142 -21.03 3.60 3.10
N ALA A 143 -21.73 3.56 4.26
CA ALA A 143 -22.73 2.52 4.47
C ALA A 143 -23.84 2.66 3.41
N TYR A 144 -24.30 1.55 2.84
CA TYR A 144 -25.32 1.54 1.79
C TYR A 144 -26.61 2.21 2.24
N ASP A 145 -27.00 1.99 3.50
CA ASP A 145 -28.15 2.63 4.14
C ASP A 145 -27.90 2.81 5.66
N ARG A 146 -28.94 3.17 6.40
CA ARG A 146 -28.87 3.45 7.86
C ARG A 146 -29.04 2.21 8.74
N LYS A 147 -29.08 1.00 8.18
CA LYS A 147 -29.19 -0.22 8.98
C LYS A 147 -27.92 -0.45 9.79
N PRO A 148 -28.05 -0.88 11.05
CA PRO A 148 -26.87 -1.13 11.91
C PRO A 148 -25.86 -2.11 11.31
N GLU A 149 -26.32 -3.17 10.64
CA GLU A 149 -25.47 -4.16 9.97
C GLU A 149 -24.63 -3.54 8.85
N ASN A 150 -25.17 -2.56 8.11
CA ASN A 150 -24.42 -1.88 7.05
C ASN A 150 -23.40 -0.88 7.62
N ALA A 151 -23.71 -0.25 8.75
CA ALA A 151 -22.74 0.58 9.47
C ALA A 151 -21.57 -0.24 10.00
N MET A 152 -21.83 -1.47 10.52
CA MET A 152 -20.79 -2.40 10.94
C MET A 152 -19.96 -2.90 9.74
N ALA A 153 -20.62 -3.32 8.67
CA ALA A 153 -19.95 -3.76 7.44
C ALA A 153 -19.00 -2.70 6.88
N LYS A 154 -19.42 -1.42 6.92
CA LYS A 154 -18.53 -0.30 6.54
C LYS A 154 -17.31 -0.19 7.45
N ALA A 155 -17.47 -0.35 8.76
CA ALA A 155 -16.35 -0.32 9.70
C ALA A 155 -15.37 -1.48 9.45
N ASP A 156 -15.88 -2.68 9.22
CA ASP A 156 -15.05 -3.85 8.88
C ASP A 156 -14.30 -3.67 7.56
N TYR A 157 -14.98 -3.08 6.56
CA TYR A 157 -14.35 -2.71 5.29
C TYR A 157 -13.21 -1.72 5.50
N ASP A 158 -13.44 -0.63 6.22
CA ASP A 158 -12.42 0.39 6.45
C ASP A 158 -11.22 -0.18 7.22
N ASP A 159 -11.44 -1.00 8.23
CA ASP A 159 -10.37 -1.63 8.99
C ASP A 159 -9.50 -2.58 8.13
N LEU A 160 -10.11 -3.28 7.15
CA LEU A 160 -9.41 -4.26 6.32
C LEU A 160 -8.87 -3.67 5.00
N GLN A 161 -9.52 -2.62 4.44
CA GLN A 161 -9.21 -2.13 3.10
C GLN A 161 -8.57 -0.73 3.08
N ASN A 162 -8.72 0.04 4.17
CA ASN A 162 -8.15 1.38 4.29
C ASN A 162 -7.18 1.47 5.48
N TYR A 163 -7.67 1.25 6.69
CA TYR A 163 -6.91 1.53 7.91
C TYR A 163 -5.83 0.49 8.20
N TYR A 164 -5.91 -0.73 7.62
CA TYR A 164 -4.85 -1.72 7.77
C TYR A 164 -3.46 -1.15 7.44
N TRP A 165 -3.36 -0.38 6.38
CA TRP A 165 -2.11 0.27 5.98
C TRP A 165 -1.94 1.65 6.62
N MET A 166 -2.99 2.47 6.62
CA MET A 166 -2.91 3.83 7.14
C MET A 166 -2.54 3.87 8.62
N ASP A 167 -3.14 3.00 9.45
CA ASP A 167 -2.81 2.93 10.87
C ASP A 167 -1.39 2.38 11.11
N ALA A 168 -0.93 1.43 10.29
CA ALA A 168 0.42 0.91 10.38
C ALA A 168 1.47 2.03 10.18
N TYR A 169 1.21 2.95 9.24
CA TYR A 169 2.10 4.07 8.97
C TYR A 169 1.90 5.23 9.96
N ALA A 170 0.64 5.63 10.23
CA ALA A 170 0.36 6.79 11.05
C ALA A 170 0.56 6.55 12.55
N TYR A 171 0.29 5.34 13.02
CA TYR A 171 0.30 5.00 14.44
C TYR A 171 1.26 3.87 14.81
N GLY A 172 1.91 3.25 13.84
CA GLY A 172 2.81 2.11 14.03
C GLY A 172 2.10 0.86 14.58
N ARG A 173 0.85 0.65 14.21
CA ARG A 173 0.03 -0.50 14.63
C ARG A 173 -1.02 -0.81 13.59
N TYR A 174 -1.50 -2.05 13.59
CA TYR A 174 -2.67 -2.43 12.79
C TYR A 174 -3.98 -2.21 13.56
N PRO A 175 -5.13 -2.00 12.85
CA PRO A 175 -6.45 -1.99 13.48
C PRO A 175 -6.70 -3.28 14.24
N ARG A 176 -7.21 -3.16 15.48
CA ARG A 176 -7.39 -4.32 16.35
C ARG A 176 -8.40 -5.32 15.79
N ALA A 177 -9.50 -4.84 15.22
CA ALA A 177 -10.53 -5.71 14.67
C ALA A 177 -9.99 -6.50 13.47
N ALA A 178 -9.27 -5.85 12.54
CA ALA A 178 -8.62 -6.52 11.42
C ALA A 178 -7.67 -7.64 11.90
N ILE A 179 -6.78 -7.36 12.86
CA ILE A 179 -5.85 -8.38 13.37
C ILE A 179 -6.57 -9.54 14.07
N GLN A 180 -7.65 -9.29 14.80
CA GLN A 180 -8.43 -10.37 15.42
C GLN A 180 -9.11 -11.26 14.36
N TYR A 181 -9.68 -10.64 13.34
CA TYR A 181 -10.23 -11.36 12.21
C TYR A 181 -9.18 -12.21 11.49
N LEU A 182 -8.01 -11.63 11.15
CA LEU A 182 -6.93 -12.37 10.51
C LEU A 182 -6.37 -13.51 11.35
N LYS A 183 -6.33 -13.35 12.68
CA LYS A 183 -5.96 -14.44 13.60
C LYS A 183 -6.97 -15.60 13.54
N SER A 184 -8.27 -15.30 13.46
CA SER A 184 -9.29 -16.33 13.33
C SER A 184 -9.18 -17.15 12.03
N LEU A 185 -8.62 -16.55 10.98
CA LEU A 185 -8.34 -17.19 9.69
C LEU A 185 -6.95 -17.83 9.60
N GLY A 186 -6.08 -17.64 10.61
CA GLY A 186 -4.68 -18.09 10.54
C GLY A 186 -3.83 -17.29 9.53
N CYS A 187 -4.27 -16.08 9.16
CA CYS A 187 -3.62 -15.21 8.18
C CYS A 187 -2.96 -13.96 8.78
N ALA A 188 -2.98 -13.81 10.11
CA ALA A 188 -2.32 -12.67 10.74
C ALA A 188 -0.79 -12.72 10.50
N PRO A 189 -0.15 -11.56 10.26
CA PRO A 189 1.29 -11.52 10.02
C PRO A 189 2.07 -11.96 11.26
N ILE A 190 3.22 -12.57 11.03
CA ILE A 190 4.17 -12.96 12.05
C ILE A 190 5.11 -11.78 12.31
N PHE A 191 5.16 -11.36 13.56
CA PHE A 191 6.07 -10.30 14.01
C PHE A 191 7.38 -10.92 14.50
N GLU A 192 8.49 -10.27 14.16
CA GLU A 192 9.77 -10.53 14.82
C GLU A 192 9.96 -9.60 16.02
N GLU A 193 10.90 -9.95 16.88
CA GLU A 193 11.25 -9.12 18.04
C GLU A 193 11.67 -7.71 17.58
N GLY A 194 11.05 -6.70 18.18
CA GLY A 194 11.32 -5.30 17.89
C GLY A 194 10.46 -4.66 16.80
N ASP A 195 9.71 -5.41 16.00
CA ASP A 195 8.90 -4.88 14.90
C ASP A 195 7.90 -3.81 15.35
N GLU A 196 7.19 -4.06 16.46
CA GLU A 196 6.23 -3.08 16.99
C GLU A 196 6.91 -1.77 17.41
N ALA A 197 8.07 -1.87 18.06
CA ALA A 197 8.82 -0.69 18.51
C ALA A 197 9.35 0.10 17.31
N LEU A 198 9.80 -0.60 16.27
CA LEU A 198 10.30 -0.03 15.03
C LEU A 198 9.18 0.72 14.28
N MET A 199 8.02 0.09 14.11
CA MET A 199 6.85 0.72 13.47
C MET A 199 6.40 1.97 14.24
N LYS A 200 6.32 1.91 15.56
CA LYS A 200 5.96 3.07 16.40
C LYS A 200 6.98 4.21 16.30
N LYS A 201 8.28 3.88 16.27
CA LYS A 201 9.34 4.88 16.07
C LYS A 201 9.17 5.57 14.72
N ALA A 202 8.99 4.81 13.64
CA ALA A 202 8.80 5.37 12.30
C ALA A 202 7.55 6.25 12.21
N ALA A 203 6.42 5.79 12.77
CA ALA A 203 5.17 6.56 12.80
C ALA A 203 5.31 7.93 13.47
N SER A 204 6.19 8.06 14.47
CA SER A 204 6.49 9.35 15.10
C SER A 204 7.34 10.30 14.25
N LEU A 205 7.90 9.81 13.15
CA LEU A 205 8.84 10.53 12.29
C LEU A 205 8.26 10.89 10.92
N ILE A 206 7.13 10.31 10.51
CA ILE A 206 6.49 10.66 9.24
C ILE A 206 5.92 12.07 9.29
N ASP A 207 5.98 12.77 8.17
CA ASP A 207 5.53 14.17 8.05
C ASP A 207 4.18 14.29 7.34
N PHE A 208 3.83 13.34 6.49
CA PHE A 208 2.59 13.36 5.71
C PHE A 208 2.15 11.96 5.30
N MET A 209 0.88 11.85 4.90
CA MET A 209 0.34 10.70 4.21
C MET A 209 -0.23 11.16 2.87
N GLY A 210 0.24 10.53 1.79
CA GLY A 210 -0.28 10.75 0.44
C GLY A 210 -1.52 9.92 0.20
N VAL A 211 -2.49 10.50 -0.50
CA VAL A 211 -3.73 9.84 -0.89
C VAL A 211 -3.87 9.89 -2.40
N ASN A 212 -3.92 8.71 -3.03
CA ASN A 212 -4.31 8.56 -4.42
C ASN A 212 -5.80 8.23 -4.45
N TYR A 213 -6.60 9.22 -4.79
CA TYR A 213 -8.05 9.11 -4.77
C TYR A 213 -8.62 9.02 -6.19
N TYR A 214 -9.40 7.99 -6.45
CA TYR A 214 -10.03 7.75 -7.75
C TYR A 214 -11.53 7.57 -7.67
N GLN A 215 -12.04 7.03 -6.57
CA GLN A 215 -13.44 6.66 -6.41
C GLN A 215 -13.82 6.52 -4.94
N THR A 216 -15.12 6.58 -4.67
CA THR A 216 -15.71 6.12 -3.41
C THR A 216 -16.41 4.78 -3.62
N CYS A 217 -16.75 4.10 -2.54
CA CYS A 217 -17.57 2.91 -2.60
C CYS A 217 -18.69 2.95 -1.57
N VAL A 218 -19.76 2.23 -1.84
CA VAL A 218 -20.80 1.90 -0.85
C VAL A 218 -20.55 0.49 -0.36
N VAL A 219 -20.87 0.26 0.92
CA VAL A 219 -20.62 -0.99 1.61
C VAL A 219 -21.89 -1.44 2.32
N GLU A 220 -22.26 -2.69 2.13
CA GLU A 220 -23.37 -3.32 2.86
C GLU A 220 -22.93 -4.65 3.48
N TYR A 221 -23.70 -5.12 4.45
CA TYR A 221 -23.48 -6.42 5.08
C TYR A 221 -23.55 -7.54 4.04
N ASN A 222 -22.64 -8.46 4.16
CA ASN A 222 -22.55 -9.67 3.34
C ASN A 222 -22.84 -10.89 4.21
N ASP A 223 -23.88 -11.65 3.86
CA ASP A 223 -24.21 -12.89 4.57
C ASP A 223 -23.04 -13.87 4.57
N ILE A 224 -23.00 -14.79 5.53
CA ILE A 224 -21.95 -15.81 5.62
C ILE A 224 -21.85 -16.71 4.37
N ASN A 225 -22.96 -16.91 3.66
CA ASN A 225 -23.04 -17.61 2.38
C ASN A 225 -23.14 -16.65 1.19
N GLY A 226 -22.77 -15.40 1.40
CA GLY A 226 -22.91 -14.34 0.40
C GLY A 226 -21.77 -14.32 -0.62
N VAL A 227 -21.58 -13.17 -1.23
CA VAL A 227 -20.60 -12.97 -2.30
C VAL A 227 -19.17 -13.12 -1.76
N GLY A 228 -18.38 -13.96 -2.40
CA GLY A 228 -16.96 -14.10 -2.13
C GLY A 228 -16.13 -12.94 -2.69
N SER A 229 -14.84 -12.97 -2.39
CA SER A 229 -13.88 -12.07 -3.00
C SER A 229 -13.64 -12.51 -4.45
N ASP A 230 -14.38 -11.92 -5.39
CA ASP A 230 -13.91 -11.91 -6.77
C ASP A 230 -13.00 -10.68 -6.89
N HIS A 231 -11.70 -10.90 -6.82
CA HIS A 231 -10.71 -9.83 -6.88
C HIS A 231 -10.55 -9.20 -8.27
N THR A 232 -11.38 -9.61 -9.23
CA THR A 232 -11.32 -9.04 -10.56
C THR A 232 -11.95 -7.65 -10.60
N MET A 233 -11.12 -6.63 -10.79
CA MET A 233 -11.57 -5.29 -11.13
C MET A 233 -12.25 -5.32 -12.52
N ASN A 234 -13.08 -4.29 -12.82
CA ASN A 234 -13.51 -4.08 -14.19
C ASN A 234 -12.31 -3.72 -15.06
N ASN A 235 -11.76 -4.71 -15.74
CA ASN A 235 -10.64 -4.56 -16.67
C ASN A 235 -11.09 -4.49 -18.13
N THR A 236 -12.39 -4.48 -18.37
CA THR A 236 -12.98 -4.48 -19.72
C THR A 236 -13.11 -3.08 -20.31
N GLY A 237 -13.07 -2.03 -19.47
CA GLY A 237 -13.39 -0.64 -19.85
C GLY A 237 -14.84 -0.47 -20.30
N LYS A 238 -15.71 -1.46 -20.03
CA LYS A 238 -17.11 -1.43 -20.41
C LYS A 238 -17.99 -1.26 -19.18
N LYS A 239 -18.74 -0.18 -19.16
CA LYS A 239 -19.66 0.17 -18.07
C LYS A 239 -20.66 -0.96 -17.78
N GLY A 240 -20.93 -1.21 -16.49
CA GLY A 240 -21.85 -2.25 -16.02
C GLY A 240 -21.26 -3.65 -15.99
N THR A 241 -19.93 -3.81 -16.11
CA THR A 241 -19.26 -5.11 -16.04
C THR A 241 -18.48 -5.34 -14.75
N ALA A 242 -18.44 -4.37 -13.84
CA ALA A 242 -17.86 -4.56 -12.52
C ALA A 242 -18.63 -5.63 -11.75
N LYS A 243 -17.90 -6.51 -11.06
CA LYS A 243 -18.49 -7.54 -10.22
C LYS A 243 -18.59 -7.04 -8.78
N VAL A 244 -19.61 -7.51 -8.08
CA VAL A 244 -19.74 -7.27 -6.62
C VAL A 244 -18.65 -8.07 -5.91
N GLN A 245 -17.81 -7.37 -5.15
CA GLN A 245 -16.75 -7.96 -4.34
C GLN A 245 -17.17 -7.96 -2.87
N GLY A 246 -16.78 -8.99 -2.12
CA GLY A 246 -17.12 -9.05 -0.71
C GLY A 246 -16.29 -10.03 0.08
N VAL A 247 -16.44 -9.96 1.38
CA VAL A 247 -15.93 -10.91 2.36
C VAL A 247 -17.14 -11.53 3.07
N PRO A 248 -17.42 -12.83 2.85
CA PRO A 248 -18.57 -13.48 3.48
C PRO A 248 -18.58 -13.30 4.99
N GLY A 249 -19.74 -12.97 5.54
CA GLY A 249 -19.93 -12.70 6.97
C GLY A 249 -19.53 -11.30 7.43
N LEU A 250 -18.92 -10.48 6.56
CA LEU A 250 -18.51 -9.12 6.89
C LEU A 250 -19.17 -8.08 5.98
N TYR A 251 -18.67 -7.91 4.77
CA TYR A 251 -19.11 -6.84 3.87
C TYR A 251 -19.08 -7.26 2.40
N LYS A 252 -19.83 -6.55 1.59
CA LYS A 252 -19.71 -6.52 0.12
C LYS A 252 -19.80 -5.08 -0.40
N LYS A 253 -19.30 -4.87 -1.60
CA LYS A 253 -19.33 -3.58 -2.32
C LYS A 253 -20.32 -3.69 -3.49
N PRO A 254 -21.60 -3.35 -3.32
CA PRO A 254 -22.52 -3.23 -4.44
C PRO A 254 -22.14 -2.04 -5.32
N GLN A 255 -22.66 -2.00 -6.53
CA GLN A 255 -22.54 -0.83 -7.38
C GLN A 255 -23.22 0.36 -6.70
N ASN A 256 -22.58 1.53 -6.74
CA ASN A 256 -23.17 2.75 -6.22
C ASN A 256 -24.25 3.27 -7.20
N GLU A 257 -25.50 3.19 -6.79
CA GLU A 257 -26.64 3.65 -7.60
C GLU A 257 -26.95 5.14 -7.42
N PHE A 258 -26.28 5.79 -6.46
CA PHE A 258 -26.57 7.18 -6.07
C PHE A 258 -25.72 8.21 -6.82
N LEU A 259 -24.59 7.78 -7.38
CA LEU A 259 -23.62 8.66 -8.03
C LEU A 259 -23.28 8.16 -9.45
N PRO A 260 -22.90 9.07 -10.34
CA PRO A 260 -22.42 8.66 -11.67
C PRO A 260 -21.14 7.87 -11.60
N THR A 261 -20.91 7.04 -12.61
CA THR A 261 -19.69 6.24 -12.73
C THR A 261 -18.98 6.51 -14.05
N THR A 262 -17.66 6.24 -14.07
CA THR A 262 -16.85 6.19 -15.29
C THR A 262 -17.21 4.96 -16.12
N ASP A 263 -16.60 4.81 -17.31
CA ASP A 263 -16.72 3.59 -18.13
C ASP A 263 -16.11 2.34 -17.47
N TRP A 264 -15.29 2.55 -16.43
CA TRP A 264 -14.70 1.49 -15.58
C TRP A 264 -15.55 1.17 -14.35
N ASP A 265 -16.77 1.68 -14.26
CA ASP A 265 -17.67 1.61 -13.10
C ASP A 265 -17.12 2.26 -11.83
N TRP A 266 -16.11 3.10 -11.93
CA TRP A 266 -15.61 3.85 -10.79
C TRP A 266 -16.53 5.02 -10.47
N THR A 267 -16.92 5.11 -9.22
CA THR A 267 -17.82 6.18 -8.75
C THR A 267 -17.15 7.55 -8.85
N ILE A 268 -17.82 8.49 -9.47
CA ILE A 268 -17.39 9.89 -9.55
C ILE A 268 -17.98 10.63 -8.34
N ASP A 269 -17.12 10.94 -7.38
CA ASP A 269 -17.50 11.65 -6.16
C ASP A 269 -16.45 12.72 -5.85
N PRO A 270 -16.72 13.98 -6.20
CA PRO A 270 -15.75 15.07 -5.98
C PRO A 270 -15.78 15.67 -4.57
N MET A 271 -16.62 15.16 -3.65
CA MET A 271 -16.85 15.76 -2.33
C MET A 271 -15.87 15.24 -1.27
#